data_4149402ba2937129b485de9fc1aceb78
#
_entry.id   4149402ba2937129b485de9fc1aceb78
#
_cell.length_a   1.000
_cell.length_b   1.000
_cell.length_c   1.000
_cell.angle_alpha   90.00
_cell.angle_beta   90.00
_cell.angle_gamma   90.00
#
_symmetry.space_group_name_H-M   'P 1'
#
loop_
_entity.id
_entity.type
_entity.pdbx_description
1 polymer ?
#
loop_
_entity_poly.entity_id
_entity_poly.type
_entity_poly.pdbx_seq_one_letter_code
_entity_poly.pdbx_strand_id
1 'polypeptide(L)'
;MKKRIFISTGEVSGDLQGALLVKSLYKQAEKAGAEIEVLALGGDRMEAAGAKLLGKTTEIGSMGIVEGLPYLFPTMNVQQRAKQYLKDNPPDMVVMIDYSDPNISIGLHVRKHLPNVRTAYFIAPQEWVVRINEKKTQWIVQISDRIYSIFPGEADYYRSKGANAVLVGHPLVDRMKNAPDRDSSRAKLGIAPDQTAIVLLPA
;
A
#
# COMPACT_ATOMS: atom_id res chain seq x y z
N MET A 1 23.74 7.55 9.00
CA MET A 1 22.51 7.98 9.74
C MET A 1 21.37 7.06 9.34
N LYS A 2 20.70 6.44 10.29
CA LYS A 2 19.58 5.52 10.03
C LYS A 2 18.37 6.31 9.52
N LYS A 3 17.79 5.91 8.38
CA LYS A 3 16.59 6.53 7.79
C LYS A 3 15.33 5.80 8.25
N ARG A 4 14.31 6.56 8.62
CA ARG A 4 13.03 6.01 9.07
C ARG A 4 11.95 6.22 8.02
N ILE A 5 11.30 5.14 7.61
CA ILE A 5 10.20 5.13 6.64
C ILE A 5 8.95 4.64 7.35
N PHE A 6 7.84 5.38 7.25
CA PHE A 6 6.55 4.94 7.73
C PHE A 6 5.67 4.52 6.55
N ILE A 7 5.08 3.33 6.62
CA ILE A 7 4.17 2.81 5.59
C ILE A 7 2.78 2.62 6.19
N SER A 8 1.75 3.13 5.51
CA SER A 8 0.36 3.02 5.93
C SER A 8 -0.48 2.28 4.90
N THR A 9 -1.14 1.22 5.35
CA THR A 9 -2.17 0.49 4.60
C THR A 9 -3.25 -0.02 5.55
N GLY A 10 -4.38 -0.45 5.02
CA GLY A 10 -5.51 -0.87 5.84
C GLY A 10 -6.17 -2.19 5.44
N GLU A 11 -5.67 -2.85 4.40
CA GLU A 11 -6.29 -4.05 3.85
C GLU A 11 -5.28 -5.19 3.69
N VAL A 12 -5.80 -6.43 3.60
CA VAL A 12 -4.97 -7.63 3.39
C VAL A 12 -4.18 -7.54 2.09
N SER A 13 -4.77 -6.97 1.04
CA SER A 13 -4.09 -6.71 -0.23
C SER A 13 -2.96 -5.70 -0.08
N GLY A 14 -3.20 -4.62 0.64
CA GLY A 14 -2.21 -3.60 0.95
C GLY A 14 -1.07 -4.11 1.83
N ASP A 15 -1.37 -4.98 2.82
CA ASP A 15 -0.34 -5.64 3.64
C ASP A 15 0.59 -6.51 2.79
N LEU A 16 0.04 -7.23 1.81
CA LEU A 16 0.84 -8.00 0.87
C LEU A 16 1.77 -7.10 0.02
N GLN A 17 1.23 -6.01 -0.53
CA GLN A 17 2.01 -5.06 -1.33
C GLN A 17 3.04 -4.33 -0.46
N GLY A 18 2.65 -3.96 0.77
CA GLY A 18 3.53 -3.37 1.77
C GLY A 18 4.69 -4.30 2.13
N ALA A 19 4.44 -5.58 2.32
CA ALA A 19 5.48 -6.56 2.62
C ALA A 19 6.50 -6.70 1.48
N LEU A 20 6.05 -6.69 0.23
CA LEU A 20 6.94 -6.70 -0.94
C LEU A 20 7.80 -5.42 -1.00
N LEU A 21 7.19 -4.27 -0.72
CA LEU A 21 7.89 -2.99 -0.67
C LEU A 21 8.93 -2.98 0.46
N VAL A 22 8.58 -3.43 1.67
CA VAL A 22 9.48 -3.53 2.83
C VAL A 22 10.72 -4.37 2.49
N LYS A 23 10.52 -5.57 1.95
CA LYS A 23 11.64 -6.44 1.52
C LYS A 23 12.53 -5.75 0.50
N SER A 24 11.94 -5.06 -0.48
CA SER A 24 12.67 -4.34 -1.52
C SER A 24 13.46 -3.16 -0.95
N LEU A 25 12.88 -2.42 0.00
CA LEU A 25 13.54 -1.29 0.66
C LEU A 25 14.76 -1.76 1.46
N TYR A 26 14.64 -2.83 2.26
CA TYR A 26 15.80 -3.39 2.97
C TYR A 26 16.89 -3.88 2.03
N LYS A 27 16.51 -4.60 0.97
CA LYS A 27 17.47 -5.07 -0.04
C LYS A 27 18.22 -3.92 -0.74
N GLN A 28 17.52 -2.82 -1.05
CA GLN A 28 18.14 -1.65 -1.67
C GLN A 28 19.00 -0.85 -0.67
N ALA A 29 18.57 -0.76 0.58
CA ALA A 29 19.35 -0.14 1.64
C ALA A 29 20.69 -0.87 1.87
N GLU A 30 20.63 -2.21 1.95
CA GLU A 30 21.83 -3.05 2.05
C GLU A 30 22.80 -2.80 0.89
N LYS A 31 22.32 -2.81 -0.35
CA LYS A 31 23.14 -2.51 -1.55
C LYS A 31 23.74 -1.12 -1.53
N ALA A 32 23.05 -0.16 -0.95
CA ALA A 32 23.50 1.23 -0.84
C ALA A 32 24.39 1.50 0.38
N GLY A 33 24.63 0.49 1.22
CA GLY A 33 25.33 0.68 2.51
C GLY A 33 24.58 1.60 3.47
N ALA A 34 23.26 1.71 3.33
CA ALA A 34 22.40 2.56 4.13
C ALA A 34 21.64 1.75 5.19
N GLU A 35 21.43 2.35 6.36
CA GLU A 35 20.61 1.76 7.42
C GLU A 35 19.21 2.37 7.39
N ILE A 36 18.18 1.52 7.37
CA ILE A 36 16.78 1.94 7.42
C ILE A 36 16.02 1.27 8.56
N GLU A 37 14.97 1.93 9.01
CA GLU A 37 13.94 1.37 9.88
C GLU A 37 12.59 1.59 9.22
N VAL A 38 11.79 0.54 9.09
CA VAL A 38 10.44 0.63 8.55
C VAL A 38 9.43 0.46 9.67
N LEU A 39 8.60 1.49 9.86
CA LEU A 39 7.44 1.49 10.74
C LEU A 39 6.18 1.30 9.90
N ALA A 40 5.15 0.63 10.41
CA ALA A 40 3.96 0.40 9.60
C ALA A 40 2.64 0.41 10.39
N LEU A 41 1.59 0.88 9.72
CA LEU A 41 0.23 0.41 9.87
C LEU A 41 -0.01 -0.63 8.78
N GLY A 42 -0.29 -1.88 9.15
CA GLY A 42 -0.38 -2.99 8.22
C GLY A 42 -0.75 -4.29 8.94
N GLY A 43 -0.21 -5.39 8.49
CA GLY A 43 -0.47 -6.72 9.05
C GLY A 43 0.76 -7.59 9.20
N ASP A 44 0.51 -8.87 9.45
CA ASP A 44 1.53 -9.87 9.77
C ASP A 44 2.56 -10.08 8.64
N ARG A 45 2.17 -9.82 7.39
CA ARG A 45 3.09 -9.95 6.24
C ARG A 45 4.15 -8.86 6.23
N MET A 46 3.76 -7.62 6.55
CA MET A 46 4.72 -6.52 6.67
C MET A 46 5.63 -6.72 7.88
N GLU A 47 5.09 -7.20 9.01
CA GLU A 47 5.87 -7.55 10.19
C GLU A 47 6.89 -8.65 9.87
N ALA A 48 6.47 -9.74 9.23
CA ALA A 48 7.35 -10.81 8.77
C ALA A 48 8.40 -10.34 7.73
N ALA A 49 8.13 -9.25 7.02
CA ALA A 49 9.08 -8.62 6.11
C ALA A 49 10.10 -7.70 6.80
N GLY A 50 9.98 -7.49 8.11
CA GLY A 50 10.88 -6.69 8.94
C GLY A 50 10.36 -5.31 9.33
N ALA A 51 9.11 -4.96 9.04
CA ALA A 51 8.52 -3.72 9.52
C ALA A 51 8.12 -3.84 11.00
N LYS A 52 8.31 -2.75 11.75
CA LYS A 52 7.78 -2.60 13.11
C LYS A 52 6.37 -2.05 13.04
N LEU A 53 5.38 -2.83 13.46
CA LEU A 53 4.00 -2.38 13.46
C LEU A 53 3.73 -1.36 14.58
N LEU A 54 3.12 -0.23 14.22
CA LEU A 54 2.50 0.72 15.15
C LEU A 54 1.04 0.35 15.43
N GLY A 55 0.44 -0.49 14.59
CA GLY A 55 -0.90 -1.03 14.74
C GLY A 55 -1.26 -1.98 13.62
N LYS A 56 -2.08 -2.99 13.92
CA LYS A 56 -2.66 -3.89 12.93
C LYS A 56 -3.92 -3.28 12.35
N THR A 57 -4.01 -3.25 11.02
CA THR A 57 -5.13 -2.67 10.27
C THR A 57 -5.82 -3.67 9.34
N THR A 58 -5.21 -4.82 9.09
CA THR A 58 -5.71 -5.86 8.18
C THR A 58 -6.99 -6.54 8.64
N GLU A 59 -7.22 -6.58 9.94
CA GLU A 59 -8.44 -7.18 10.53
C GLU A 59 -9.66 -6.26 10.38
N ILE A 60 -9.44 -5.00 10.04
CA ILE A 60 -10.44 -3.94 10.02
C ILE A 60 -10.94 -3.65 8.59
N GLY A 61 -10.11 -3.90 7.57
CA GLY A 61 -10.34 -3.50 6.18
C GLY A 61 -11.10 -4.49 5.30
N SER A 62 -11.45 -5.68 5.79
CA SER A 62 -12.03 -6.76 4.99
C SER A 62 -13.55 -6.88 5.04
N MET A 63 -14.27 -5.92 5.62
CA MET A 63 -15.70 -6.00 5.84
C MET A 63 -16.50 -4.97 5.04
N GLY A 64 -17.72 -5.34 4.63
CA GLY A 64 -18.67 -4.45 3.96
C GLY A 64 -19.07 -3.25 4.82
N ILE A 65 -19.77 -2.28 4.22
CA ILE A 65 -20.09 -0.99 4.87
C ILE A 65 -20.90 -1.19 6.18
N VAL A 66 -21.79 -2.16 6.24
CA VAL A 66 -22.65 -2.43 7.40
C VAL A 66 -21.89 -3.20 8.48
N GLU A 67 -21.09 -4.17 8.09
CA GLU A 67 -20.27 -4.98 9.00
C GLU A 67 -19.06 -4.18 9.53
N GLY A 68 -18.67 -3.11 8.85
CA GLY A 68 -17.54 -2.24 9.23
C GLY A 68 -17.85 -1.27 10.38
N LEU A 69 -19.13 -0.99 10.70
CA LEU A 69 -19.53 -0.04 11.74
C LEU A 69 -18.89 -0.30 13.12
N PRO A 70 -18.83 -1.53 13.65
CA PRO A 70 -18.18 -1.81 14.94
C PRO A 70 -16.65 -1.54 14.94
N TYR A 71 -16.02 -1.55 13.76
CA TYR A 71 -14.56 -1.39 13.60
C TYR A 71 -14.12 0.05 13.34
N LEU A 72 -15.06 0.99 13.16
CA LEU A 72 -14.74 2.41 12.98
C LEU A 72 -13.94 2.99 14.14
N PHE A 73 -14.40 2.76 15.37
CA PHE A 73 -13.71 3.26 16.58
C PHE A 73 -12.32 2.64 16.78
N PRO A 74 -12.13 1.32 16.67
CA PRO A 74 -10.79 0.71 16.68
C PRO A 74 -9.86 1.29 15.62
N THR A 75 -10.33 1.45 14.38
CA THR A 75 -9.54 2.05 13.29
C THR A 75 -9.11 3.48 13.61
N MET A 76 -10.04 4.30 14.09
CA MET A 76 -9.75 5.68 14.49
C MET A 76 -8.72 5.74 15.62
N ASN A 77 -8.80 4.86 16.62
CA ASN A 77 -7.86 4.81 17.73
C ASN A 77 -6.44 4.42 17.26
N VAL A 78 -6.33 3.41 16.39
CA VAL A 78 -5.04 2.99 15.79
C VAL A 78 -4.42 4.14 15.00
N GLN A 79 -5.22 4.83 14.19
CA GLN A 79 -4.75 5.98 13.43
C GLN A 79 -4.34 7.16 14.30
N GLN A 80 -5.12 7.48 15.34
CA GLN A 80 -4.79 8.56 16.27
C GLN A 80 -3.46 8.30 16.98
N ARG A 81 -3.24 7.07 17.47
CA ARG A 81 -1.97 6.67 18.08
C ARG A 81 -0.81 6.78 17.09
N ALA A 82 -1.00 6.31 15.85
CA ALA A 82 0.03 6.43 14.82
C ALA A 82 0.35 7.90 14.50
N LYS A 83 -0.65 8.76 14.33
CA LYS A 83 -0.47 10.20 14.10
C LYS A 83 0.30 10.88 15.24
N GLN A 84 -0.05 10.56 16.49
CA GLN A 84 0.68 11.09 17.64
C GLN A 84 2.13 10.59 17.65
N TYR A 85 2.33 9.29 17.43
CA TYR A 85 3.68 8.72 17.35
C TYR A 85 4.53 9.39 16.27
N LEU A 86 3.96 9.61 15.07
CA LEU A 86 4.67 10.28 13.98
C LEU A 86 5.03 11.72 14.28
N LYS A 87 4.18 12.44 15.03
CA LYS A 87 4.45 13.79 15.47
C LYS A 87 5.62 13.84 16.44
N ASP A 88 5.68 12.89 17.38
CA ASP A 88 6.71 12.81 18.39
C ASP A 88 8.03 12.20 17.84
N ASN A 89 7.92 11.41 16.79
CA ASN A 89 9.03 10.69 16.14
C ASN A 89 8.95 10.83 14.61
N PRO A 90 9.21 12.01 14.04
CA PRO A 90 9.06 12.25 12.61
C PRO A 90 9.87 11.28 11.76
N PRO A 91 9.27 10.61 10.75
CA PRO A 91 10.00 9.80 9.81
C PRO A 91 10.66 10.67 8.73
N ASP A 92 11.60 10.11 7.98
CA ASP A 92 12.17 10.77 6.80
C ASP A 92 11.19 10.71 5.61
N MET A 93 10.33 9.69 5.57
CA MET A 93 9.37 9.48 4.49
C MET A 93 8.12 8.76 4.98
N VAL A 94 6.96 9.13 4.43
CA VAL A 94 5.68 8.42 4.58
C VAL A 94 5.25 7.85 3.25
N VAL A 95 4.93 6.56 3.22
CA VAL A 95 4.38 5.87 2.05
C VAL A 95 2.96 5.40 2.38
N MET A 96 2.01 5.79 1.56
CA MET A 96 0.61 5.36 1.65
C MET A 96 0.36 4.32 0.57
N ILE A 97 -0.29 3.21 0.91
CA ILE A 97 -0.60 2.13 -0.03
C ILE A 97 -2.11 1.90 -0.03
N ASP A 98 -2.75 2.05 -1.20
CA ASP A 98 -4.19 1.84 -1.39
C ASP A 98 -5.04 2.54 -0.29
N TYR A 99 -6.16 1.98 0.15
CA TYR A 99 -6.91 2.34 1.36
C TYR A 99 -7.20 3.84 1.51
N SER A 100 -8.12 4.35 0.70
CA SER A 100 -8.39 5.77 0.45
C SER A 100 -8.52 6.64 1.72
N ASP A 101 -9.62 6.51 2.46
CA ASP A 101 -9.97 7.49 3.51
C ASP A 101 -9.00 7.52 4.69
N PRO A 102 -8.55 6.38 5.24
CA PRO A 102 -7.57 6.37 6.30
C PRO A 102 -6.21 6.95 5.88
N ASN A 103 -5.76 6.65 4.66
CA ASN A 103 -4.50 7.18 4.15
C ASN A 103 -4.57 8.68 3.85
N ILE A 104 -5.71 9.18 3.34
CA ILE A 104 -5.94 10.62 3.20
C ILE A 104 -5.83 11.30 4.57
N SER A 105 -6.43 10.70 5.61
CA SER A 105 -6.38 11.21 6.97
C SER A 105 -4.95 11.27 7.55
N ILE A 106 -4.11 10.26 7.28
CA ILE A 106 -2.68 10.26 7.63
C ILE A 106 -1.93 11.33 6.82
N GLY A 107 -2.13 11.37 5.50
CA GLY A 107 -1.45 12.31 4.62
C GLY A 107 -1.74 13.77 4.96
N LEU A 108 -3.00 14.12 5.23
CA LEU A 108 -3.39 15.46 5.68
C LEU A 108 -2.76 15.83 7.03
N HIS A 109 -2.69 14.86 7.97
CA HIS A 109 -2.00 15.06 9.24
C HIS A 109 -0.51 15.34 9.03
N VAL A 110 0.16 14.58 8.17
CA VAL A 110 1.59 14.77 7.85
C VAL A 110 1.81 16.14 7.21
N ARG A 111 1.01 16.52 6.21
CA ARG A 111 1.11 17.85 5.59
C ARG A 111 0.96 19.00 6.57
N LYS A 112 0.03 18.86 7.53
CA LYS A 112 -0.25 19.89 8.53
C LYS A 112 0.83 20.00 9.62
N HIS A 113 1.34 18.88 10.11
CA HIS A 113 2.17 18.85 11.31
C HIS A 113 3.65 18.52 11.05
N LEU A 114 3.96 17.93 9.87
CA LEU A 114 5.29 17.46 9.50
C LEU A 114 5.63 17.90 8.05
N PRO A 115 5.63 19.22 7.76
CA PRO A 115 5.70 19.74 6.37
C PRO A 115 7.00 19.36 5.64
N ASN A 116 8.06 19.04 6.38
CA ASN A 116 9.35 18.63 5.80
C ASN A 116 9.46 17.13 5.51
N VAL A 117 8.48 16.32 5.95
CA VAL A 117 8.46 14.88 5.69
C VAL A 117 7.99 14.61 4.28
N ARG A 118 8.78 13.87 3.50
CA ARG A 118 8.41 13.46 2.15
C ARG A 118 7.29 12.44 2.17
N THR A 119 6.39 12.54 1.21
CA THR A 119 5.24 11.64 1.09
C THR A 119 5.17 11.00 -0.27
N ALA A 120 4.80 9.73 -0.31
CA ALA A 120 4.52 9.00 -1.54
C ALA A 120 3.20 8.24 -1.43
N TYR A 121 2.49 8.12 -2.54
CA TYR A 121 1.40 7.18 -2.69
C TYR A 121 1.85 6.07 -3.63
N PHE A 122 1.79 4.82 -3.18
CA PHE A 122 2.07 3.64 -3.99
C PHE A 122 0.77 2.85 -4.15
N ILE A 123 0.38 2.56 -5.39
CA ILE A 123 -0.91 1.98 -5.73
C ILE A 123 -2.02 2.90 -5.20
N ALA A 124 -2.18 4.06 -5.81
CA ALA A 124 -3.20 5.02 -5.39
C ALA A 124 -4.62 4.44 -5.64
N PRO A 125 -5.63 4.87 -4.86
CA PRO A 125 -7.00 4.44 -5.06
C PRO A 125 -7.47 4.61 -6.50
N GLN A 126 -8.32 3.68 -6.98
CA GLN A 126 -8.71 3.59 -8.40
C GLN A 126 -9.76 4.65 -8.80
N GLU A 127 -9.58 5.90 -8.36
CA GLU A 127 -10.44 7.05 -8.73
C GLU A 127 -10.45 7.30 -10.25
N TRP A 128 -9.47 6.78 -10.98
CA TRP A 128 -9.36 6.88 -12.43
C TRP A 128 -10.33 5.92 -13.17
N VAL A 129 -10.77 4.85 -12.52
CA VAL A 129 -11.77 3.90 -13.05
C VAL A 129 -13.18 4.33 -12.69
N VAL A 130 -13.41 4.63 -11.41
CA VAL A 130 -14.71 4.99 -10.88
C VAL A 130 -14.61 6.38 -10.23
N ARG A 131 -15.06 7.39 -10.97
CA ARG A 131 -15.01 8.80 -10.53
C ARG A 131 -16.15 9.12 -9.58
N ILE A 132 -16.06 8.67 -8.34
CA ILE A 132 -17.13 8.91 -7.35
C ILE A 132 -16.99 10.30 -6.72
N ASN A 133 -15.77 10.77 -6.48
CA ASN A 133 -15.57 12.03 -5.76
C ASN A 133 -14.26 12.73 -6.15
N GLU A 134 -14.36 13.80 -6.94
CA GLU A 134 -13.19 14.60 -7.34
C GLU A 134 -12.41 15.19 -6.16
N LYS A 135 -13.06 15.44 -5.02
CA LYS A 135 -12.37 15.93 -3.81
C LYS A 135 -11.36 14.92 -3.28
N LYS A 136 -11.65 13.62 -3.36
CA LYS A 136 -10.69 12.57 -2.95
C LYS A 136 -9.44 12.59 -3.82
N THR A 137 -9.60 12.68 -5.13
CA THR A 137 -8.47 12.86 -6.05
C THR A 137 -7.62 14.06 -5.69
N GLN A 138 -8.26 15.21 -5.44
CA GLN A 138 -7.53 16.44 -5.06
C GLN A 138 -6.75 16.25 -3.76
N TRP A 139 -7.34 15.59 -2.74
CA TRP A 139 -6.62 15.28 -1.51
C TRP A 139 -5.44 14.34 -1.74
N ILE A 140 -5.60 13.28 -2.54
CA ILE A 140 -4.51 12.35 -2.87
C ILE A 140 -3.36 13.10 -3.54
N VAL A 141 -3.66 14.00 -4.49
CA VAL A 141 -2.65 14.85 -5.14
C VAL A 141 -1.97 15.77 -4.13
N GLN A 142 -2.75 16.45 -3.28
CA GLN A 142 -2.23 17.40 -2.29
C GLN A 142 -1.31 16.76 -1.25
N ILE A 143 -1.65 15.55 -0.81
CA ILE A 143 -0.89 14.84 0.23
C ILE A 143 0.33 14.09 -0.29
N SER A 144 0.54 14.02 -1.61
CA SER A 144 1.58 13.21 -2.24
C SER A 144 2.63 14.07 -2.94
N ASP A 145 3.90 13.98 -2.53
CA ASP A 145 4.99 14.56 -3.33
C ASP A 145 5.23 13.74 -4.59
N ARG A 146 4.92 12.42 -4.54
CA ARG A 146 5.00 11.52 -5.68
C ARG A 146 3.96 10.41 -5.60
N ILE A 147 3.37 10.07 -6.74
CA ILE A 147 2.48 8.92 -6.89
C ILE A 147 3.18 7.87 -7.75
N TYR A 148 3.33 6.66 -7.22
CA TYR A 148 3.88 5.51 -7.93
C TYR A 148 2.72 4.64 -8.43
N SER A 149 2.39 4.82 -9.70
CA SER A 149 1.26 4.18 -10.37
C SER A 149 1.65 2.82 -10.95
N ILE A 150 0.74 1.87 -10.88
CA ILE A 150 0.95 0.51 -11.40
C ILE A 150 0.33 0.31 -12.79
N PHE A 151 -0.57 1.19 -13.21
CA PHE A 151 -1.19 1.17 -14.53
C PHE A 151 -0.91 2.46 -15.31
N PRO A 152 -0.75 2.40 -16.65
CA PRO A 152 -0.57 3.61 -17.47
C PRO A 152 -1.72 4.61 -17.31
N GLY A 153 -2.98 4.14 -17.39
CA GLY A 153 -4.15 5.00 -17.23
C GLY A 153 -4.24 5.69 -15.86
N GLU A 154 -3.80 5.02 -14.79
CA GLU A 154 -3.66 5.61 -13.46
C GLU A 154 -2.65 6.77 -13.46
N ALA A 155 -1.46 6.52 -14.03
CA ALA A 155 -0.41 7.53 -14.10
C ALA A 155 -0.87 8.77 -14.89
N ASP A 156 -1.51 8.57 -16.03
CA ASP A 156 -2.01 9.65 -16.89
C ASP A 156 -3.14 10.42 -16.21
N TYR A 157 -4.04 9.73 -15.51
CA TYR A 157 -5.11 10.36 -14.74
C TYR A 157 -4.54 11.29 -13.66
N TYR A 158 -3.66 10.80 -12.80
CA TYR A 158 -3.10 11.60 -11.72
C TYR A 158 -2.22 12.75 -12.25
N ARG A 159 -1.48 12.56 -13.35
CA ARG A 159 -0.77 13.65 -14.05
C ARG A 159 -1.71 14.73 -14.55
N SER A 160 -2.85 14.34 -15.13
CA SER A 160 -3.88 15.31 -15.59
C SER A 160 -4.48 16.14 -14.46
N LYS A 161 -4.39 15.65 -13.22
CA LYS A 161 -4.81 16.34 -12.00
C LYS A 161 -3.68 17.12 -11.31
N GLY A 162 -2.51 17.23 -11.96
CA GLY A 162 -1.36 17.98 -11.46
C GLY A 162 -0.41 17.23 -10.53
N ALA A 163 -0.57 15.92 -10.38
CA ALA A 163 0.31 15.11 -9.56
C ALA A 163 1.63 14.77 -10.28
N ASN A 164 2.71 14.63 -9.50
CA ASN A 164 3.94 14.02 -9.96
C ASN A 164 3.79 12.49 -9.93
N ALA A 165 3.13 11.93 -10.95
CA ALA A 165 2.87 10.51 -11.05
C ALA A 165 3.86 9.80 -11.98
N VAL A 166 4.42 8.68 -11.51
CA VAL A 166 5.41 7.85 -12.22
C VAL A 166 4.86 6.44 -12.37
N LEU A 167 4.84 5.93 -13.59
CA LEU A 167 4.50 4.52 -13.85
C LEU A 167 5.67 3.63 -13.42
N VAL A 168 5.43 2.72 -12.49
CA VAL A 168 6.43 1.77 -11.97
C VAL A 168 6.15 0.32 -12.33
N GLY A 169 4.99 0.04 -12.91
CA GLY A 169 4.54 -1.31 -13.24
C GLY A 169 3.90 -2.05 -12.06
N HIS A 170 3.25 -3.16 -12.37
CA HIS A 170 2.44 -3.90 -11.41
C HIS A 170 3.30 -4.91 -10.61
N PRO A 171 3.26 -4.90 -9.26
CA PRO A 171 4.08 -5.80 -8.44
C PRO A 171 3.82 -7.29 -8.66
N LEU A 172 2.64 -7.66 -9.16
CA LEU A 172 2.33 -9.04 -9.53
C LEU A 172 3.24 -9.58 -10.63
N VAL A 173 3.77 -8.73 -11.51
CA VAL A 173 4.71 -9.15 -12.57
C VAL A 173 5.94 -9.80 -11.95
N ASP A 174 6.50 -9.20 -10.89
CA ASP A 174 7.64 -9.76 -10.19
C ASP A 174 7.30 -11.06 -9.45
N ARG A 175 6.11 -11.15 -8.88
CA ARG A 175 5.65 -12.39 -8.22
C ARG A 175 5.46 -13.53 -9.20
N MET A 176 4.98 -13.24 -10.42
CA MET A 176 4.73 -14.26 -11.44
C MET A 176 5.99 -14.75 -12.15
N LYS A 177 7.14 -14.07 -12.01
CA LYS A 177 8.42 -14.54 -12.59
C LYS A 177 8.80 -15.96 -12.20
N ASN A 178 8.44 -16.36 -10.99
CA ASN A 178 8.75 -17.69 -10.46
C ASN A 178 7.50 -18.59 -10.36
N ALA A 179 6.40 -18.20 -11.01
CA ALA A 179 5.22 -19.05 -11.07
C ALA A 179 5.52 -20.29 -11.91
N PRO A 180 4.99 -21.47 -11.53
CA PRO A 180 5.14 -22.66 -12.33
C PRO A 180 4.47 -22.45 -13.70
N ASP A 181 5.05 -23.05 -14.74
CA ASP A 181 4.46 -23.02 -16.07
C ASP A 181 3.11 -23.76 -16.11
N ARG A 182 2.41 -23.63 -17.25
CA ARG A 182 1.08 -24.21 -17.46
C ARG A 182 1.09 -25.73 -17.26
N ASP A 183 2.06 -26.42 -17.86
CA ASP A 183 2.07 -27.87 -17.91
C ASP A 183 2.42 -28.47 -16.54
N SER A 184 3.40 -27.90 -15.85
CA SER A 184 3.72 -28.25 -14.46
C SER A 184 2.54 -28.01 -13.51
N SER A 185 1.79 -26.91 -13.71
CA SER A 185 0.61 -26.60 -12.90
C SER A 185 -0.52 -27.59 -13.14
N ARG A 186 -0.79 -27.96 -14.40
CA ARG A 186 -1.80 -28.95 -14.78
C ARG A 186 -1.46 -30.34 -14.22
N ALA A 187 -0.20 -30.75 -14.37
CA ALA A 187 0.26 -32.02 -13.84
C ALA A 187 0.06 -32.14 -12.32
N LYS A 188 0.38 -31.07 -11.57
CA LYS A 188 0.16 -31.02 -10.11
C LYS A 188 -1.32 -31.13 -9.72
N LEU A 189 -2.23 -30.64 -10.56
CA LEU A 189 -3.66 -30.65 -10.33
C LEU A 189 -4.36 -31.89 -10.92
N GLY A 190 -3.61 -32.80 -11.57
CA GLY A 190 -4.18 -33.97 -12.23
C GLY A 190 -5.04 -33.64 -13.45
N ILE A 191 -4.79 -32.50 -14.11
CA ILE A 191 -5.57 -32.04 -15.27
C ILE A 191 -4.81 -32.41 -16.54
N ALA A 192 -5.42 -33.20 -17.42
CA ALA A 192 -4.83 -33.62 -18.72
C ALA A 192 -4.54 -32.40 -19.61
N PRO A 193 -3.56 -32.48 -20.52
CA PRO A 193 -3.17 -31.33 -21.38
C PRO A 193 -4.32 -30.79 -22.25
N ASP A 194 -5.21 -31.64 -22.73
CA ASP A 194 -6.35 -31.36 -23.58
C ASP A 194 -7.67 -31.08 -22.84
N GLN A 195 -7.69 -31.32 -21.51
CA GLN A 195 -8.87 -31.12 -20.68
C GLN A 195 -9.16 -29.63 -20.46
N THR A 196 -10.41 -29.22 -20.57
CA THR A 196 -10.84 -27.87 -20.18
C THR A 196 -10.81 -27.74 -18.65
N ALA A 197 -10.17 -26.66 -18.14
CA ALA A 197 -10.14 -26.34 -16.73
C ALA A 197 -10.89 -25.03 -16.47
N ILE A 198 -11.84 -25.06 -15.52
CA ILE A 198 -12.56 -23.88 -15.04
C ILE A 198 -12.14 -23.64 -13.61
N VAL A 199 -11.61 -22.44 -13.31
CA VAL A 199 -11.20 -22.03 -11.97
C VAL A 199 -12.21 -21.06 -11.40
N LEU A 200 -12.74 -21.38 -10.23
CA LEU A 200 -13.59 -20.47 -9.46
C LEU A 200 -12.73 -19.85 -8.35
N LEU A 201 -12.67 -18.53 -8.33
CA LEU A 201 -11.97 -17.75 -7.29
C LEU A 201 -13.03 -17.03 -6.46
N PRO A 202 -13.57 -17.64 -5.39
CA PRO A 202 -14.50 -16.95 -4.52
C PRO A 202 -13.79 -15.78 -3.83
N ALA A 203 -14.49 -14.63 -3.74
CA ALA A 203 -14.04 -13.44 -3.04
C ALA A 203 -14.34 -13.57 -1.55
#